data_2a301d2aea075ef954d4f1c12a77a7e8
#
_entry.id   2a301d2aea075ef954d4f1c12a77a7e8
#
_cell.length_a   1.000
_cell.length_b   1.000
_cell.length_c   1.000
_cell.angle_alpha   90.00
_cell.angle_beta   90.00
_cell.angle_gamma   90.00
#
_symmetry.space_group_name_H-M   'P 1'
#
loop_
_entity.id
_entity.type
_entity.pdbx_description
1 polymer ?
#
loop_
_entity_poly.entity_id
_entity_poly.type
_entity_poly.pdbx_seq_one_letter_code
_entity_poly.pdbx_strand_id
1 'polypeptide(L)' 'MNNEQKAQRYNQLMLEYTRTQNKISSIRGESFELNERQLNEIRELENKLRFLMDAASRI' A
#
# COMPACT_ATOMS: atom_id res chain seq x y z
N MET A 1 -7.03 22.29 -7.31
CA MET A 1 -7.87 21.17 -7.78
C MET A 1 -9.31 21.36 -7.31
N ASN A 2 -10.28 21.01 -8.13
CA ASN A 2 -11.68 20.99 -7.70
C ASN A 2 -11.98 19.74 -6.88
N ASN A 3 -13.16 19.67 -6.30
CA ASN A 3 -13.54 18.57 -5.43
C ASN A 3 -13.59 17.22 -6.15
N GLU A 4 -14.00 17.23 -7.43
CA GLU A 4 -14.07 16.02 -8.23
C GLU A 4 -12.69 15.43 -8.50
N GLN A 5 -11.72 16.26 -8.84
CA GLN A 5 -10.35 15.83 -9.06
C GLN A 5 -9.71 15.28 -7.78
N LYS A 6 -9.98 15.92 -6.65
CA LYS A 6 -9.50 15.44 -5.35
C LYS A 6 -10.08 14.08 -5.01
N ALA A 7 -11.36 13.87 -5.25
CA ALA A 7 -12.03 12.60 -4.99
C ALA A 7 -11.44 11.50 -5.86
N GLN A 8 -11.21 11.76 -7.15
CA GLN A 8 -10.59 10.79 -8.06
C GLN A 8 -9.19 10.41 -7.60
N ARG A 9 -8.39 11.40 -7.22
CA ARG A 9 -7.02 11.14 -6.74
C ARG A 9 -7.03 10.32 -5.45
N TYR A 10 -7.91 10.67 -4.52
CA TYR A 10 -8.07 9.92 -3.28
C TYR A 10 -8.44 8.47 -3.56
N ASN A 11 -9.40 8.25 -4.44
CA ASN A 11 -9.85 6.91 -4.80
C ASN A 11 -8.72 6.08 -5.43
N GLN A 12 -7.89 6.68 -6.28
CA GLN A 12 -6.74 6.00 -6.88
C GLN A 12 -5.72 5.60 -5.81
N LEU A 13 -5.43 6.50 -4.87
CA LEU A 13 -4.51 6.22 -3.78
C LEU A 13 -5.02 5.09 -2.89
N MET A 14 -6.32 5.10 -2.58
CA MET A 14 -6.92 4.05 -1.75
C MET A 14 -6.96 2.70 -2.46
N LEU A 15 -7.14 2.71 -3.78
CA LEU A 15 -7.08 1.48 -4.57
C LEU A 15 -5.67 0.88 -4.52
N GLU A 16 -4.64 1.70 -4.70
CA GLU A 16 -3.25 1.25 -4.58
C GLU A 16 -2.93 0.76 -3.17
N TYR A 17 -3.44 1.45 -2.17
CA TYR A 17 -3.28 1.05 -0.77
C TYR A 17 -3.84 -0.36 -0.54
N THR A 18 -5.05 -0.61 -0.99
CA THR A 18 -5.69 -1.92 -0.87
C THR A 18 -4.90 -3.01 -1.59
N ARG A 19 -4.44 -2.72 -2.81
CA ARG A 19 -3.63 -3.67 -3.59
C ARG A 19 -2.31 -3.99 -2.88
N THR A 20 -1.69 -2.98 -2.29
CA THR A 20 -0.44 -3.17 -1.55
C THR A 20 -0.66 -4.00 -0.30
N GLN A 21 -1.74 -3.75 0.45
CA GLN A 21 -2.11 -4.58 1.59
C GLN A 21 -2.35 -6.03 1.20
N ASN A 22 -3.08 -6.26 0.10
CA ASN A 22 -3.35 -7.61 -0.40
C ASN A 22 -2.06 -8.33 -0.77
N LYS A 23 -1.10 -7.63 -1.35
CA LYS A 23 0.19 -8.20 -1.70
C LYS A 23 0.98 -8.61 -0.46
N ILE A 24 0.99 -7.79 0.57
CA ILE A 24 1.61 -8.13 1.86
C ILE A 24 0.96 -9.38 2.45
N SER A 25 -0.37 -9.43 2.45
CA SER A 25 -1.11 -10.58 2.96
C SER A 25 -0.79 -11.86 2.19
N SER A 26 -0.66 -11.76 0.86
CA SER A 26 -0.27 -12.89 0.02
C SER A 26 1.10 -13.43 0.38
N ILE A 27 2.08 -12.56 0.58
CA ILE A 27 3.44 -12.97 0.95
C ILE A 27 3.43 -13.67 2.30
N ARG A 28 2.72 -13.11 3.28
CA ARG A 28 2.61 -13.71 4.61
C ARG A 28 1.86 -15.04 4.62
N GLY A 29 0.93 -15.21 3.69
CA GLY A 29 0.14 -16.44 3.57
C GLY A 29 0.85 -17.58 2.85
N GLU A 30 1.91 -17.29 2.09
CA GLU A 30 2.61 -18.29 1.29
C GLU A 30 3.57 -19.17 2.12
N SER A 31 4.05 -18.67 3.24
CA SER A 31 5.09 -19.34 4.00
C SER A 31 4.87 -19.18 5.49
N PHE A 32 5.10 -20.28 6.21
CA PHE A 32 5.06 -20.29 7.66
C PHE A 32 6.23 -19.51 8.24
N GLU A 33 7.39 -19.62 7.62
CA GLU A 33 8.57 -18.85 7.96
C GLU A 33 8.98 -18.02 6.75
N LEU A 34 9.02 -16.71 6.94
CA LEU A 34 9.42 -15.79 5.90
C LEU A 34 10.94 -15.74 5.82
N ASN A 35 11.49 -15.87 4.61
CA ASN A 35 12.92 -15.69 4.41
C ASN A 35 13.27 -14.20 4.38
N GLU A 36 14.55 -13.88 4.36
CA GLU A 36 15.04 -12.51 4.39
C GLU A 36 14.52 -11.69 3.21
N ARG A 37 14.47 -12.30 2.03
CA ARG A 37 13.96 -11.63 0.83
C ARG A 37 12.50 -11.24 0.98
N GLN A 38 11.68 -12.14 1.51
CA GLN A 38 10.26 -11.88 1.76
C GLN A 38 10.06 -10.79 2.82
N LEU A 39 10.86 -10.83 3.88
CA LEU A 39 10.81 -9.79 4.92
C LEU A 39 11.18 -8.41 4.36
N ASN A 40 12.19 -8.34 3.51
CA ASN A 40 12.59 -7.10 2.86
C ASN A 40 11.49 -6.58 1.93
N GLU A 41 10.86 -7.47 1.17
CA GLU A 41 9.76 -7.11 0.29
C GLU A 41 8.56 -6.55 1.08
N ILE A 42 8.22 -7.21 2.18
CA ILE A 42 7.13 -6.72 3.07
C ILE A 42 7.49 -5.33 3.61
N ARG A 43 8.73 -5.13 4.03
CA ARG A 43 9.18 -3.83 4.55
C ARG A 43 9.03 -2.74 3.51
N GLU A 44 9.40 -3.00 2.27
CA GLU A 44 9.25 -2.04 1.17
C GLU A 44 7.78 -1.74 0.90
N LEU A 45 6.93 -2.75 0.94
CA LEU A 45 5.49 -2.58 0.75
C LEU A 45 4.87 -1.78 1.90
N GLU A 46 5.31 -2.02 3.13
CA GLU A 46 4.84 -1.24 4.29
C GLU A 46 5.25 0.24 4.18
N ASN A 47 6.46 0.50 3.69
CA ASN A 47 6.91 1.87 3.41
C ASN A 47 6.04 2.52 2.34
N LYS A 48 5.65 1.77 1.32
CA LYS A 48 4.73 2.26 0.29
C LYS A 48 3.38 2.61 0.88
N LEU A 49 2.86 1.78 1.80
CA LEU A 49 1.60 2.07 2.49
C LEU A 49 1.66 3.40 3.24
N ARG A 50 2.75 3.67 3.93
CA ARG A 50 2.94 4.94 4.64
C ARG A 50 2.96 6.11 3.68
N PHE A 51 3.66 5.96 2.56
CA PHE A 51 3.72 6.99 1.52
C PHE A 51 2.32 7.28 0.96
N LEU A 52 1.56 6.23 0.65
CA LEU A 52 0.20 6.38 0.13
C LEU A 52 -0.73 7.05 1.14
N MET A 53 -0.62 6.67 2.40
CA MET A 53 -1.43 7.28 3.46
C MET A 53 -1.08 8.76 3.64
N ASP A 54 0.20 9.10 3.62
CA ASP A 54 0.65 10.48 3.70
C ASP A 54 0.15 11.30 2.52
N ALA A 55 0.25 10.75 1.31
CA ALA A 55 -0.27 11.41 0.11
C ALA A 55 -1.78 11.63 0.20
N ALA A 56 -2.52 10.65 0.67
CA ALA A 56 -3.98 10.76 0.83
C ALA A 56 -4.35 11.82 1.88
N SER A 57 -3.57 11.93 2.94
CA SER A 57 -3.85 12.90 4.01
C SER A 57 -3.63 14.35 3.57
N ARG A 58 -2.88 14.56 2.49
CA ARG A 58 -2.61 15.90 1.94
C ARG A 58 -3.67 16.37 0.92
N ILE A 59 -4.56 15.50 0.55
CA ILE A 59 -5.67 15.85 -0.34
C ILE A 59 -6.82 16.45 0.49
#